data_68c80b32df54063a865d6426ddf1b047
#
_entry.id   68c80b32df54063a865d6426ddf1b047
#
_cell.length_a   1.000
_cell.length_b   1.000
_cell.length_c   1.000
_cell.angle_alpha   90.00
_cell.angle_beta   90.00
_cell.angle_gamma   90.00
#
_symmetry.space_group_name_H-M   'P 1'
#
loop_
_entity.id
_entity.type
_entity.pdbx_description
1 polymer ?
#
loop_
_entity_poly.entity_id
_entity_poly.type
_entity_poly.pdbx_seq_one_letter_code
_entity_poly.pdbx_strand_id
1 'polypeptide(L)'
;VYYTRDAKVTFTVKTTDEQSGVKSITIYQDGVAKATKNVDSSNSATFTIALSDTAENKITASATDKVGNTMAPENYGSFANGAKLVHDITVPEIKADLAHFYVDTNMEGVTTYYEKQDETINFSIEQKKSGLNSVNVTINGTSLTEDKNGKSLTDANRIYKDVQQEMTTKDTFAISTSQVSAVGDGDYEIVIAVSANVDEKDVYTKTIHVHKENQAPVVTDFQVIGASKETVSDTGNYGYYANTDVTAEITVSDGNTGAGIQSISYHLTDADGTEEKEVTVECRKRPGEDAVIRIPIQAEFKGYIYLKATDNVGNVSLDYYKSVGILLERSEAHESNRNVVIEPEKTDTTDGKGNPLYASDTSVAVSIEDPYAGIRSIEWSVNAPYDTGNNRNGIVTVDNNGAISDEAWKITTADRNLVTGVSGQIPVFHNSNDIVVNVK
;
A
#
# COMPACT_ATOMS: atom_id res chain seq x y z
N VAL A 1 25.39 -24.88 -38.73
CA VAL A 1 24.41 -23.79 -39.00
C VAL A 1 25.03 -22.47 -38.57
N TYR A 2 24.92 -21.45 -39.39
CA TYR A 2 25.41 -20.09 -39.08
C TYR A 2 24.21 -19.15 -38.99
N TYR A 3 24.20 -18.31 -37.96
CA TYR A 3 23.14 -17.32 -37.74
C TYR A 3 23.65 -15.92 -38.06
N THR A 4 22.82 -15.07 -38.60
CA THR A 4 23.17 -13.68 -38.90
C THR A 4 21.92 -12.78 -38.82
N ARG A 5 22.15 -11.52 -38.42
CA ARG A 5 21.11 -10.46 -38.54
C ARG A 5 21.07 -9.80 -39.92
N ASP A 6 22.09 -10.07 -40.73
CA ASP A 6 22.18 -9.46 -42.05
C ASP A 6 21.27 -10.18 -43.06
N ALA A 7 20.42 -9.46 -43.73
CA ALA A 7 19.58 -9.99 -44.82
C ALA A 7 20.39 -10.45 -46.07
N LYS A 8 21.67 -10.12 -46.09
CA LYS A 8 22.59 -10.51 -47.16
C LYS A 8 23.92 -10.93 -46.59
N VAL A 9 24.46 -12.03 -47.08
CA VAL A 9 25.76 -12.54 -46.64
C VAL A 9 26.72 -12.54 -47.80
N THR A 10 27.97 -12.08 -47.56
CA THR A 10 29.07 -12.11 -48.50
C THR A 10 30.09 -13.15 -48.05
N PHE A 11 30.46 -14.06 -48.92
CA PHE A 11 31.43 -15.11 -48.64
C PHE A 11 32.27 -15.40 -49.91
N THR A 12 33.47 -15.93 -49.68
CA THR A 12 34.41 -16.30 -50.73
C THR A 12 34.52 -17.84 -50.80
N VAL A 13 34.31 -18.38 -51.97
CA VAL A 13 34.53 -19.80 -52.22
C VAL A 13 35.85 -19.97 -52.95
N LYS A 14 36.66 -20.90 -52.45
CA LYS A 14 37.95 -21.24 -53.04
C LYS A 14 37.91 -22.75 -53.41
N THR A 15 38.46 -23.08 -54.54
CA THR A 15 38.54 -24.45 -55.06
C THR A 15 39.88 -24.67 -55.73
N THR A 16 40.25 -25.90 -56.02
CA THR A 16 41.49 -26.25 -56.72
C THR A 16 41.21 -27.30 -57.78
N ASP A 17 41.93 -27.21 -58.87
CA ASP A 17 42.02 -28.19 -59.92
C ASP A 17 43.48 -28.23 -60.41
N GLU A 18 44.12 -29.41 -60.26
CA GLU A 18 45.53 -29.61 -60.51
C GLU A 18 45.85 -29.86 -61.99
N GLN A 19 44.85 -30.15 -62.82
CA GLN A 19 45.03 -30.53 -64.24
C GLN A 19 44.71 -29.39 -65.18
N SER A 20 43.46 -29.04 -65.35
CA SER A 20 43.00 -28.06 -66.30
C SER A 20 42.85 -26.64 -65.74
N GLY A 21 42.85 -26.54 -64.43
CA GLY A 21 42.62 -25.32 -63.68
C GLY A 21 41.12 -24.91 -63.68
N VAL A 22 40.73 -24.21 -62.62
CA VAL A 22 39.34 -23.75 -62.42
C VAL A 22 39.01 -22.59 -63.34
N LYS A 23 37.84 -22.61 -63.97
CA LYS A 23 37.26 -21.53 -64.79
C LYS A 23 36.27 -20.69 -64.00
N SER A 24 35.30 -21.35 -63.39
CA SER A 24 34.22 -20.65 -62.70
C SER A 24 33.64 -21.46 -61.49
N ILE A 25 33.04 -20.73 -60.60
CA ILE A 25 32.29 -21.26 -59.44
C ILE A 25 30.84 -20.80 -59.58
N THR A 26 29.90 -21.74 -59.32
CA THR A 26 28.47 -21.47 -59.29
C THR A 26 27.98 -21.71 -57.86
N ILE A 27 27.23 -20.79 -57.28
CA ILE A 27 26.60 -20.87 -55.98
C ILE A 27 25.12 -21.23 -56.15
N TYR A 28 24.70 -22.17 -55.32
CA TYR A 28 23.29 -22.60 -55.21
C TYR A 28 22.78 -22.25 -53.80
N GLN A 29 21.55 -21.76 -53.75
CA GLN A 29 20.78 -21.61 -52.52
C GLN A 29 19.54 -22.51 -52.67
N ASP A 30 19.39 -23.46 -51.72
CA ASP A 30 18.30 -24.43 -51.69
C ASP A 30 18.16 -25.23 -52.99
N GLY A 31 19.31 -25.58 -53.60
CA GLY A 31 19.39 -26.30 -54.86
C GLY A 31 19.19 -25.46 -56.13
N VAL A 32 18.88 -24.18 -55.99
CA VAL A 32 18.68 -23.26 -57.13
C VAL A 32 19.96 -22.44 -57.36
N ALA A 33 20.48 -22.42 -58.59
CA ALA A 33 21.63 -21.63 -58.98
C ALA A 33 21.32 -20.12 -58.84
N LYS A 34 22.15 -19.41 -58.09
CA LYS A 34 22.00 -17.99 -57.80
C LYS A 34 22.98 -17.10 -58.56
N ALA A 35 24.20 -17.53 -58.69
CA ALA A 35 25.23 -16.79 -59.36
C ALA A 35 26.40 -17.67 -59.83
N THR A 36 26.97 -17.35 -60.97
CA THR A 36 28.22 -17.95 -61.48
C THR A 36 29.25 -16.83 -61.67
N LYS A 37 30.47 -17.02 -61.17
CA LYS A 37 31.58 -16.09 -61.35
C LYS A 37 32.83 -16.81 -61.80
N ASN A 38 33.61 -16.19 -62.69
CA ASN A 38 34.95 -16.66 -62.99
C ASN A 38 35.84 -16.50 -61.76
N VAL A 39 36.76 -17.43 -61.57
CA VAL A 39 37.71 -17.37 -60.46
C VAL A 39 38.80 -16.31 -60.77
N ASP A 40 39.36 -15.78 -59.68
CA ASP A 40 40.54 -14.93 -59.71
C ASP A 40 41.82 -15.75 -59.79
N SER A 41 42.98 -15.06 -59.72
CA SER A 41 44.32 -15.71 -59.71
C SER A 41 44.58 -16.64 -58.53
N SER A 42 43.78 -16.59 -57.50
CA SER A 42 43.83 -17.46 -56.31
C SER A 42 42.85 -18.63 -56.37
N ASN A 43 42.19 -18.86 -57.51
CA ASN A 43 41.13 -19.82 -57.72
C ASN A 43 39.92 -19.62 -56.77
N SER A 44 39.59 -18.38 -56.52
CA SER A 44 38.48 -18.00 -55.65
C SER A 44 37.48 -17.06 -56.32
N ALA A 45 36.27 -17.05 -55.79
CA ALA A 45 35.23 -16.09 -56.20
C ALA A 45 34.41 -15.66 -54.99
N THR A 46 34.12 -14.37 -54.88
CA THR A 46 33.31 -13.80 -53.79
C THR A 46 31.88 -13.57 -54.26
N PHE A 47 30.93 -14.04 -53.43
CA PHE A 47 29.50 -13.99 -53.73
C PHE A 47 28.77 -13.23 -52.60
N THR A 48 27.70 -12.52 -52.96
CA THR A 48 26.74 -11.95 -52.05
C THR A 48 25.36 -12.53 -52.37
N ILE A 49 24.71 -13.14 -51.40
CA ILE A 49 23.37 -13.69 -51.54
C ILE A 49 22.41 -13.05 -50.54
N ALA A 50 21.14 -12.93 -50.90
CA ALA A 50 20.06 -12.57 -50.03
C ALA A 50 19.55 -13.83 -49.31
N LEU A 51 19.30 -13.72 -47.98
CA LEU A 51 18.76 -14.81 -47.18
C LEU A 51 17.24 -14.71 -47.11
N SER A 52 16.57 -15.85 -47.05
CA SER A 52 15.15 -15.93 -46.71
C SER A 52 14.96 -15.81 -45.21
N ASP A 53 13.94 -15.07 -44.77
CA ASP A 53 13.61 -14.87 -43.36
C ASP A 53 12.90 -16.07 -42.74
N THR A 54 12.35 -16.97 -43.58
CA THR A 54 11.40 -18.01 -43.16
C THR A 54 11.99 -19.42 -43.05
N ALA A 55 13.19 -19.63 -43.61
CA ALA A 55 13.81 -20.95 -43.67
C ALA A 55 15.32 -20.92 -43.47
N GLU A 56 15.92 -22.10 -43.19
CA GLU A 56 17.35 -22.31 -43.34
C GLU A 56 17.72 -22.16 -44.84
N ASN A 57 18.69 -21.31 -45.12
CA ASN A 57 19.22 -21.18 -46.48
C ASN A 57 20.40 -22.15 -46.68
N LYS A 58 20.20 -23.23 -47.36
CA LYS A 58 21.27 -24.21 -47.66
C LYS A 58 22.11 -23.69 -48.85
N ILE A 59 23.38 -23.34 -48.58
CA ILE A 59 24.30 -22.87 -49.60
C ILE A 59 25.23 -23.99 -50.00
N THR A 60 25.26 -24.31 -51.31
CA THR A 60 26.18 -25.27 -51.92
C THR A 60 26.89 -24.60 -53.10
N ALA A 61 28.00 -25.17 -53.52
CA ALA A 61 28.79 -24.68 -54.64
C ALA A 61 29.17 -25.76 -55.60
N SER A 62 29.27 -25.45 -56.84
CA SER A 62 29.93 -26.26 -57.89
C SER A 62 31.04 -25.48 -58.58
N ALA A 63 32.01 -26.19 -59.14
CA ALA A 63 33.07 -25.58 -59.91
C ALA A 63 33.13 -26.20 -61.32
N THR A 64 33.49 -25.38 -62.32
CA THR A 64 33.72 -25.83 -63.68
C THR A 64 35.17 -25.52 -64.03
N ASP A 65 35.86 -26.50 -64.60
CA ASP A 65 37.24 -26.36 -65.06
C ASP A 65 37.32 -25.65 -66.41
N LYS A 66 38.54 -25.40 -66.93
CA LYS A 66 38.75 -24.70 -68.21
C LYS A 66 38.42 -25.58 -69.41
N VAL A 67 38.33 -26.91 -69.27
CA VAL A 67 37.93 -27.83 -70.35
C VAL A 67 36.45 -28.21 -70.29
N GLY A 68 35.69 -27.72 -69.31
CA GLY A 68 34.22 -27.82 -69.23
C GLY A 68 33.70 -28.91 -68.34
N ASN A 69 34.53 -29.62 -67.53
CA ASN A 69 34.03 -30.54 -66.54
C ASN A 69 33.46 -29.78 -65.31
N THR A 70 32.29 -30.21 -64.84
CA THR A 70 31.61 -29.54 -63.75
C THR A 70 31.43 -30.53 -62.58
N MET A 71 31.84 -30.10 -61.40
CA MET A 71 31.64 -30.82 -60.14
C MET A 71 30.17 -30.68 -59.69
N ALA A 72 29.58 -31.77 -59.22
CA ALA A 72 28.25 -31.73 -58.63
C ALA A 72 28.26 -30.92 -57.33
N PRO A 73 27.20 -30.14 -57.01
CA PRO A 73 27.19 -29.20 -55.87
C PRO A 73 27.34 -29.87 -54.49
N GLU A 74 27.16 -31.16 -54.38
CA GLU A 74 27.07 -31.90 -53.13
C GLU A 74 28.30 -32.74 -52.76
N ASN A 75 29.35 -32.78 -53.58
CA ASN A 75 30.34 -33.86 -53.53
C ASN A 75 31.71 -33.51 -52.92
N TYR A 76 32.04 -32.27 -52.48
CA TYR A 76 33.40 -31.97 -52.08
C TYR A 76 33.61 -30.94 -50.99
N GLY A 77 34.55 -31.23 -50.09
CA GLY A 77 35.13 -30.34 -49.11
C GLY A 77 34.18 -29.90 -48.00
N SER A 78 34.45 -28.75 -47.40
CA SER A 78 33.62 -28.14 -46.36
C SER A 78 32.19 -27.75 -46.81
N PHE A 79 31.91 -27.80 -48.13
CA PHE A 79 30.61 -27.58 -48.77
C PHE A 79 29.87 -28.87 -49.15
N ALA A 80 30.43 -30.05 -48.88
CA ALA A 80 29.80 -31.32 -49.26
C ALA A 80 28.35 -31.51 -48.77
N ASN A 81 28.04 -30.94 -47.60
CA ASN A 81 26.70 -30.92 -47.03
C ASN A 81 26.02 -29.55 -47.09
N GLY A 82 26.67 -28.56 -47.71
CA GLY A 82 26.23 -27.18 -47.75
C GLY A 82 26.40 -26.41 -46.42
N ALA A 83 26.59 -25.14 -46.47
CA ALA A 83 26.49 -24.26 -45.32
C ALA A 83 25.00 -23.89 -45.07
N LYS A 84 24.53 -24.08 -43.89
CA LYS A 84 23.17 -23.61 -43.50
C LYS A 84 23.27 -22.25 -42.87
N LEU A 85 22.60 -21.28 -43.47
CA LEU A 85 22.54 -19.88 -43.02
C LEU A 85 21.12 -19.57 -42.58
N VAL A 86 20.96 -18.98 -41.43
CA VAL A 86 19.67 -18.56 -40.85
C VAL A 86 19.70 -17.06 -40.62
N HIS A 87 18.81 -16.35 -41.29
CA HIS A 87 18.54 -14.94 -41.01
C HIS A 87 17.65 -14.86 -39.75
N ASP A 88 18.23 -14.39 -38.64
CA ASP A 88 17.54 -14.29 -37.36
C ASP A 88 17.50 -12.86 -36.85
N ILE A 89 16.38 -12.21 -37.07
CA ILE A 89 16.05 -10.88 -36.56
C ILE A 89 15.17 -10.95 -35.28
N THR A 90 14.89 -12.14 -34.79
CA THR A 90 14.04 -12.31 -33.60
C THR A 90 14.79 -11.89 -32.34
N VAL A 91 14.09 -11.24 -31.43
CA VAL A 91 14.60 -10.83 -30.13
C VAL A 91 14.21 -11.87 -29.08
N PRO A 92 15.00 -12.05 -28.00
CA PRO A 92 14.59 -12.87 -26.85
C PRO A 92 13.32 -12.32 -26.22
N GLU A 93 12.37 -13.23 -25.92
CA GLU A 93 11.16 -12.89 -25.16
C GLU A 93 11.41 -13.17 -23.67
N ILE A 94 11.18 -12.17 -22.80
CA ILE A 94 11.34 -12.29 -21.35
C ILE A 94 9.95 -12.14 -20.70
N LYS A 95 9.44 -13.23 -20.11
CA LYS A 95 8.19 -13.26 -19.35
C LYS A 95 8.46 -13.39 -17.87
N ALA A 96 7.68 -12.67 -17.06
CA ALA A 96 7.67 -12.74 -15.62
C ALA A 96 6.24 -12.99 -15.13
N ASP A 97 6.08 -13.89 -14.16
CA ASP A 97 4.81 -14.11 -13.49
C ASP A 97 4.69 -13.13 -12.31
N LEU A 98 3.86 -12.13 -12.48
CA LEU A 98 3.66 -11.01 -11.55
C LEU A 98 2.19 -10.87 -11.10
N ALA A 99 1.36 -11.89 -11.39
CA ALA A 99 -0.09 -11.81 -11.19
C ALA A 99 -0.52 -11.68 -9.72
N HIS A 100 0.36 -12.04 -8.78
CA HIS A 100 0.09 -11.99 -7.34
C HIS A 100 0.53 -10.69 -6.65
N PHE A 101 1.19 -9.79 -7.37
CA PHE A 101 1.54 -8.46 -6.85
C PHE A 101 0.37 -7.49 -6.97
N TYR A 102 0.26 -6.56 -6.02
CA TYR A 102 -0.49 -5.34 -6.26
C TYR A 102 0.31 -4.45 -7.22
N VAL A 103 -0.35 -3.86 -8.20
CA VAL A 103 0.32 -3.11 -9.28
C VAL A 103 -0.20 -1.70 -9.34
N ASP A 104 0.70 -0.74 -9.33
CA ASP A 104 0.40 0.65 -9.61
C ASP A 104 1.32 1.21 -10.69
N THR A 105 0.77 2.09 -11.54
CA THR A 105 1.54 2.81 -12.56
C THR A 105 1.42 4.31 -12.30
N ASN A 106 2.53 4.97 -12.03
CA ASN A 106 2.55 6.40 -11.75
C ASN A 106 2.28 7.25 -13.01
N MET A 107 2.17 8.56 -12.85
CA MET A 107 1.89 9.49 -13.95
C MET A 107 3.02 9.55 -15.00
N GLU A 108 4.22 9.12 -14.68
CA GLU A 108 5.36 9.04 -15.59
C GLU A 108 5.39 7.74 -16.40
N GLY A 109 4.44 6.82 -16.13
CA GLY A 109 4.32 5.54 -16.79
C GLY A 109 5.21 4.43 -16.21
N VAL A 110 5.84 4.67 -15.06
CA VAL A 110 6.61 3.64 -14.35
C VAL A 110 5.65 2.74 -13.58
N THR A 111 5.73 1.44 -13.83
CA THR A 111 4.94 0.41 -13.14
C THR A 111 5.73 -0.16 -12.00
N THR A 112 5.17 -0.11 -10.79
CA THR A 112 5.72 -0.69 -9.57
C THR A 112 4.84 -1.84 -9.10
N TYR A 113 5.48 -2.94 -8.69
CA TYR A 113 4.86 -4.15 -8.17
C TYR A 113 5.08 -4.18 -6.66
N TYR A 114 4.00 -4.14 -5.89
CA TYR A 114 4.05 -4.07 -4.42
C TYR A 114 3.92 -5.46 -3.81
N GLU A 115 4.77 -5.75 -2.82
CA GLU A 115 4.74 -7.00 -2.04
C GLU A 115 4.78 -6.71 -0.53
N LYS A 116 4.08 -7.55 0.26
CA LYS A 116 4.13 -7.50 1.73
C LYS A 116 5.32 -8.26 2.30
N GLN A 117 5.67 -9.37 1.68
CA GLN A 117 6.73 -10.28 2.08
C GLN A 117 7.53 -10.68 0.86
N ASP A 118 8.68 -11.35 1.07
CA ASP A 118 9.50 -11.82 -0.03
C ASP A 118 8.73 -12.80 -0.93
N GLU A 119 8.33 -12.33 -2.09
CA GLU A 119 7.62 -13.11 -3.09
C GLU A 119 8.58 -13.75 -4.09
N THR A 120 8.07 -14.71 -4.83
CA THR A 120 8.84 -15.40 -5.87
C THR A 120 8.33 -15.03 -7.23
N ILE A 121 9.20 -14.47 -8.06
CA ILE A 121 8.92 -14.17 -9.46
C ILE A 121 9.49 -15.29 -10.32
N ASN A 122 8.62 -15.98 -11.07
CA ASN A 122 9.02 -16.99 -12.03
C ASN A 122 9.25 -16.34 -13.38
N PHE A 123 10.42 -16.61 -13.97
CA PHE A 123 10.80 -16.11 -15.27
C PHE A 123 10.84 -17.21 -16.31
N SER A 124 10.44 -16.89 -17.54
CA SER A 124 10.63 -17.70 -18.72
C SER A 124 11.24 -16.84 -19.83
N ILE A 125 12.35 -17.28 -20.38
CA ILE A 125 13.07 -16.62 -21.46
C ILE A 125 13.06 -17.56 -22.66
N GLU A 126 12.77 -17.04 -23.85
CA GLU A 126 12.75 -17.83 -25.08
C GLU A 126 13.38 -17.07 -26.25
N GLN A 127 14.27 -17.77 -27.00
CA GLN A 127 14.80 -17.34 -28.29
C GLN A 127 14.70 -18.51 -29.27
N LYS A 128 13.74 -18.46 -30.18
CA LYS A 128 13.28 -19.61 -30.97
C LYS A 128 14.22 -20.04 -32.09
N LYS A 129 15.03 -19.12 -32.64
CA LYS A 129 15.86 -19.41 -33.83
C LYS A 129 17.31 -19.71 -33.46
N SER A 130 18.05 -18.68 -33.05
CA SER A 130 19.48 -18.81 -32.74
C SER A 130 19.78 -19.29 -31.33
N GLY A 131 18.76 -19.37 -30.46
CA GLY A 131 18.93 -19.74 -29.07
C GLY A 131 19.56 -18.65 -28.19
N LEU A 132 19.65 -18.94 -26.92
CA LEU A 132 20.17 -18.03 -25.89
C LEU A 132 21.68 -18.14 -25.82
N ASN A 133 22.37 -17.00 -25.73
CA ASN A 133 23.83 -16.93 -25.48
C ASN A 133 24.14 -16.62 -24.02
N SER A 134 23.51 -15.63 -23.42
CA SER A 134 23.72 -15.26 -22.03
C SER A 134 22.42 -14.80 -21.36
N VAL A 135 22.34 -15.07 -20.06
CA VAL A 135 21.33 -14.50 -19.16
C VAL A 135 22.06 -13.98 -17.95
N ASN A 136 21.87 -12.71 -17.64
CA ASN A 136 22.35 -12.07 -16.42
C ASN A 136 21.15 -11.48 -15.67
N VAL A 137 21.11 -11.70 -14.37
CA VAL A 137 20.06 -11.16 -13.49
C VAL A 137 20.74 -10.34 -12.41
N THR A 138 20.25 -9.12 -12.22
CA THR A 138 20.72 -8.26 -11.12
C THR A 138 19.53 -7.82 -10.27
N ILE A 139 19.78 -7.62 -8.97
CA ILE A 139 18.88 -6.90 -8.07
C ILE A 139 19.67 -5.71 -7.52
N ASN A 140 19.14 -4.51 -7.68
CA ASN A 140 19.81 -3.26 -7.33
C ASN A 140 21.28 -3.21 -7.82
N GLY A 141 21.50 -3.65 -9.07
CA GLY A 141 22.83 -3.71 -9.69
C GLY A 141 23.73 -4.86 -9.22
N THR A 142 23.35 -5.64 -8.22
CA THR A 142 24.11 -6.81 -7.77
C THR A 142 23.73 -8.05 -8.57
N SER A 143 24.70 -8.66 -9.25
CA SER A 143 24.47 -9.87 -10.04
C SER A 143 24.20 -11.08 -9.16
N LEU A 144 23.17 -11.86 -9.53
CA LEU A 144 22.86 -13.12 -8.91
C LEU A 144 23.62 -14.26 -9.60
N THR A 145 24.23 -15.14 -8.81
CA THR A 145 24.93 -16.35 -9.30
C THR A 145 24.03 -17.57 -9.39
N GLU A 146 22.96 -17.58 -8.60
CA GLU A 146 21.99 -18.66 -8.51
C GLU A 146 20.56 -18.10 -8.42
N ASP A 147 19.59 -18.88 -8.88
CA ASP A 147 18.19 -18.61 -8.67
C ASP A 147 17.75 -19.00 -7.24
N LYS A 148 16.49 -18.75 -6.89
CA LYS A 148 15.90 -19.11 -5.58
C LYS A 148 16.06 -20.58 -5.21
N ASN A 149 16.13 -21.47 -6.20
CA ASN A 149 16.18 -22.91 -6.02
C ASN A 149 17.61 -23.47 -6.10
N GLY A 150 18.63 -22.61 -6.14
CA GLY A 150 20.04 -23.01 -6.28
C GLY A 150 20.45 -23.39 -7.71
N LYS A 151 19.62 -23.03 -8.71
CA LYS A 151 19.98 -23.22 -10.11
C LYS A 151 20.98 -22.13 -10.50
N SER A 152 22.15 -22.53 -11.00
CA SER A 152 23.17 -21.56 -11.44
C SER A 152 22.64 -20.66 -12.55
N LEU A 153 22.82 -19.35 -12.40
CA LEU A 153 22.51 -18.32 -13.40
C LEU A 153 23.73 -17.99 -14.27
N THR A 154 24.92 -18.43 -13.87
CA THR A 154 26.21 -18.11 -14.52
C THR A 154 26.86 -19.34 -15.19
N ASP A 155 26.26 -20.52 -15.10
CA ASP A 155 26.81 -21.72 -15.71
C ASP A 155 26.78 -21.63 -17.23
N ALA A 156 27.95 -21.63 -17.85
CA ALA A 156 28.09 -21.60 -19.32
C ALA A 156 27.48 -22.83 -20.02
N ASN A 157 27.37 -23.96 -19.31
CA ASN A 157 26.71 -25.16 -19.84
C ASN A 157 25.18 -25.05 -19.89
N ARG A 158 24.60 -24.12 -19.19
CA ARG A 158 23.16 -23.84 -19.21
C ARG A 158 22.72 -23.19 -20.52
N ILE A 159 23.61 -22.42 -21.13
CA ILE A 159 23.36 -21.65 -22.35
C ILE A 159 24.42 -22.01 -23.38
N TYR A 160 24.02 -22.56 -24.51
CA TYR A 160 24.93 -23.06 -25.53
C TYR A 160 25.52 -21.99 -26.40
N LYS A 161 26.87 -22.01 -26.49
CA LYS A 161 27.63 -21.21 -27.44
C LYS A 161 28.01 -22.00 -28.70
N ASP A 162 27.91 -23.33 -28.68
CA ASP A 162 28.36 -24.17 -29.78
C ASP A 162 27.17 -24.62 -30.64
N VAL A 163 27.19 -24.21 -31.90
CA VAL A 163 26.21 -24.53 -32.92
C VAL A 163 26.16 -26.02 -33.35
N GLN A 164 27.04 -26.87 -32.82
CA GLN A 164 27.06 -28.31 -33.11
C GLN A 164 26.29 -29.13 -32.08
N GLN A 165 25.83 -28.56 -30.98
CA GLN A 165 25.00 -29.18 -29.96
C GLN A 165 23.58 -28.63 -30.00
N GLU A 166 22.65 -29.26 -29.30
CA GLU A 166 21.28 -28.76 -29.18
C GLU A 166 21.30 -27.39 -28.48
N MET A 167 20.88 -26.36 -29.20
CA MET A 167 20.81 -24.98 -28.68
C MET A 167 19.74 -24.87 -27.60
N THR A 168 20.08 -24.22 -26.51
CA THR A 168 19.08 -23.83 -25.51
C THR A 168 18.24 -22.68 -26.07
N THR A 169 17.02 -22.98 -26.47
CA THR A 169 16.07 -21.96 -26.98
C THR A 169 15.18 -21.41 -25.89
N LYS A 170 15.08 -22.07 -24.74
CA LYS A 170 14.24 -21.67 -23.62
C LYS A 170 14.93 -21.94 -22.30
N ASP A 171 14.79 -20.98 -21.38
CA ASP A 171 15.25 -21.10 -20.00
C ASP A 171 14.21 -20.61 -19.01
N THR A 172 14.17 -21.21 -17.82
CA THR A 172 13.28 -20.82 -16.73
C THR A 172 14.05 -20.78 -15.43
N PHE A 173 13.78 -19.78 -14.62
CA PHE A 173 14.35 -19.61 -13.28
C PHE A 173 13.40 -18.84 -12.37
N ALA A 174 13.62 -18.91 -11.08
CA ALA A 174 12.82 -18.23 -10.06
C ALA A 174 13.71 -17.29 -9.23
N ILE A 175 13.28 -16.07 -9.05
CA ILE A 175 13.98 -15.06 -8.25
C ILE A 175 13.09 -14.67 -7.07
N SER A 176 13.70 -14.49 -5.88
CA SER A 176 13.06 -13.87 -4.74
C SER A 176 13.84 -12.64 -4.32
N THR A 177 13.15 -11.61 -3.89
CA THR A 177 13.76 -10.40 -3.33
C THR A 177 14.63 -10.69 -2.09
N SER A 178 14.36 -11.80 -1.38
CA SER A 178 15.19 -12.28 -0.27
C SER A 178 16.61 -12.73 -0.65
N GLN A 179 16.90 -12.94 -1.95
CA GLN A 179 18.23 -13.39 -2.40
C GLN A 179 19.31 -12.30 -2.27
N VAL A 180 18.92 -11.05 -2.07
CA VAL A 180 19.84 -9.98 -1.76
C VAL A 180 19.71 -9.69 -0.28
N SER A 181 20.70 -10.11 0.50
CA SER A 181 20.72 -9.88 1.95
C SER A 181 20.64 -8.40 2.28
N ALA A 182 19.88 -8.07 3.32
CA ALA A 182 19.65 -6.73 3.85
C ALA A 182 18.60 -5.88 3.11
N VAL A 183 17.69 -6.49 2.42
CA VAL A 183 16.62 -5.74 1.86
C VAL A 183 15.44 -5.70 2.85
N GLY A 184 15.32 -4.59 3.57
CA GLY A 184 14.13 -4.22 4.36
C GLY A 184 13.03 -3.70 3.45
N ASP A 185 12.09 -2.95 4.03
CA ASP A 185 11.08 -2.22 3.26
C ASP A 185 11.75 -1.23 2.31
N GLY A 186 11.23 -1.13 1.09
CA GLY A 186 11.74 -0.20 0.10
C GLY A 186 11.75 -0.72 -1.33
N ASP A 187 12.36 0.05 -2.21
CA ASP A 187 12.36 -0.18 -3.65
C ASP A 187 13.47 -1.12 -4.10
N TYR A 188 13.13 -2.01 -5.03
CA TYR A 188 14.04 -2.90 -5.72
C TYR A 188 13.90 -2.77 -7.21
N GLU A 189 15.03 -2.83 -7.90
CA GLU A 189 15.08 -2.96 -9.33
C GLU A 189 15.65 -4.34 -9.70
N ILE A 190 14.83 -5.18 -10.35
CA ILE A 190 15.26 -6.45 -10.91
C ILE A 190 15.47 -6.25 -12.39
N VAL A 191 16.71 -6.47 -12.87
CA VAL A 191 17.03 -6.36 -14.29
C VAL A 191 17.45 -7.73 -14.82
N ILE A 192 16.76 -8.17 -15.86
CA ILE A 192 17.08 -9.37 -16.63
C ILE A 192 17.68 -8.91 -17.96
N ALA A 193 18.93 -9.27 -18.21
CA ALA A 193 19.66 -8.97 -19.43
C ALA A 193 19.98 -10.24 -20.19
N VAL A 194 19.57 -10.34 -21.44
CA VAL A 194 19.65 -11.53 -22.29
C VAL A 194 20.30 -11.22 -23.61
N SER A 195 21.24 -12.04 -24.06
CA SER A 195 21.72 -12.01 -25.46
C SER A 195 21.40 -13.31 -26.17
N ALA A 196 21.28 -13.21 -27.52
CA ALA A 196 21.08 -14.35 -28.41
C ALA A 196 22.39 -14.77 -29.07
N ASN A 197 22.49 -16.03 -29.50
CA ASN A 197 23.68 -16.54 -30.20
C ASN A 197 23.95 -15.85 -31.54
N VAL A 198 22.94 -15.23 -32.15
CA VAL A 198 23.10 -14.49 -33.42
C VAL A 198 23.92 -13.23 -33.25
N ASP A 199 23.85 -12.59 -32.09
CA ASP A 199 24.66 -11.42 -31.73
C ASP A 199 24.83 -11.34 -30.21
N GLU A 200 26.03 -11.70 -29.73
CA GLU A 200 26.38 -11.71 -28.31
C GLU A 200 26.43 -10.31 -27.70
N LYS A 201 26.58 -9.26 -28.52
CA LYS A 201 26.69 -7.86 -28.09
C LYS A 201 25.35 -7.16 -27.98
N ASP A 202 24.34 -7.71 -28.66
CA ASP A 202 22.99 -7.16 -28.63
C ASP A 202 22.23 -7.70 -27.42
N VAL A 203 22.21 -6.90 -26.34
CA VAL A 203 21.63 -7.28 -25.05
C VAL A 203 20.24 -6.68 -24.90
N TYR A 204 19.25 -7.54 -24.69
CA TYR A 204 17.86 -7.19 -24.43
C TYR A 204 17.62 -7.21 -22.92
N THR A 205 17.02 -6.15 -22.42
CA THR A 205 16.76 -6.00 -20.98
C THR A 205 15.28 -5.91 -20.67
N LYS A 206 14.90 -6.48 -19.52
CA LYS A 206 13.61 -6.24 -18.88
C LYS A 206 13.86 -5.81 -17.44
N THR A 207 13.32 -4.63 -17.08
CA THR A 207 13.38 -4.10 -15.74
C THR A 207 12.02 -4.27 -15.05
N ILE A 208 12.04 -4.69 -13.80
CA ILE A 208 10.87 -4.82 -12.92
C ILE A 208 11.18 -4.04 -11.66
N HIS A 209 10.32 -3.04 -11.35
CA HIS A 209 10.39 -2.28 -10.12
C HIS A 209 9.47 -2.93 -9.09
N VAL A 210 10.01 -3.33 -7.96
CA VAL A 210 9.28 -3.95 -6.85
C VAL A 210 9.42 -3.04 -5.63
N HIS A 211 8.33 -2.80 -4.94
CA HIS A 211 8.33 -2.15 -3.63
C HIS A 211 7.87 -3.13 -2.57
N LYS A 212 8.71 -3.38 -1.57
CA LYS A 212 8.36 -4.19 -0.41
C LYS A 212 7.90 -3.31 0.73
N GLU A 213 6.77 -3.65 1.33
CA GLU A 213 6.18 -2.92 2.42
C GLU A 213 5.62 -3.83 3.51
N ASN A 214 6.02 -3.58 4.76
CA ASN A 214 5.53 -4.31 5.94
C ASN A 214 4.73 -3.41 6.90
N GLN A 215 4.57 -2.13 6.59
CA GLN A 215 3.87 -1.20 7.45
C GLN A 215 2.40 -1.15 7.09
N ALA A 216 1.56 -1.03 8.11
CA ALA A 216 0.13 -0.88 7.93
C ALA A 216 -0.26 0.61 7.93
N PRO A 217 -1.36 0.97 7.27
CA PRO A 217 -1.88 2.33 7.31
C PRO A 217 -2.17 2.80 8.74
N VAL A 218 -2.05 4.11 8.98
CA VAL A 218 -2.27 4.75 10.28
C VAL A 218 -3.31 5.86 10.18
N VAL A 219 -4.02 6.13 11.28
CA VAL A 219 -4.90 7.30 11.39
C VAL A 219 -4.04 8.55 11.59
N THR A 220 -4.20 9.52 10.71
CA THR A 220 -3.45 10.80 10.74
C THR A 220 -4.27 11.96 11.24
N ASP A 221 -5.61 11.92 11.08
CA ASP A 221 -6.50 12.95 11.60
C ASP A 221 -7.84 12.36 12.04
N PHE A 222 -8.40 12.97 13.09
CA PHE A 222 -9.72 12.62 13.63
C PHE A 222 -10.43 13.88 14.10
N GLN A 223 -11.62 14.11 13.59
CA GLN A 223 -12.50 15.21 14.00
C GLN A 223 -13.97 14.78 14.01
N VAL A 224 -14.77 15.45 14.82
CA VAL A 224 -16.23 15.24 14.87
C VAL A 224 -16.91 16.56 14.47
N ILE A 225 -17.45 16.56 13.27
CA ILE A 225 -18.13 17.71 12.66
C ILE A 225 -19.50 17.85 13.31
N GLY A 226 -19.78 19.06 13.82
CA GLY A 226 -21.03 19.36 14.54
C GLY A 226 -20.91 19.24 16.05
N ALA A 227 -19.77 18.81 16.59
CA ALA A 227 -19.51 18.75 18.03
C ALA A 227 -18.55 19.85 18.49
N SER A 228 -18.68 20.27 19.76
CA SER A 228 -17.67 21.04 20.46
C SER A 228 -16.51 20.15 20.84
N LYS A 229 -15.27 20.64 20.63
CA LYS A 229 -14.04 19.91 20.96
C LYS A 229 -13.40 20.47 22.21
N GLU A 230 -13.04 19.60 23.13
CA GLU A 230 -12.22 19.93 24.30
C GLU A 230 -10.90 19.16 24.25
N THR A 231 -9.84 19.82 24.74
CA THR A 231 -8.53 19.16 24.80
C THR A 231 -8.50 18.24 26.01
N VAL A 232 -8.24 16.96 25.78
CA VAL A 232 -8.12 15.95 26.84
C VAL A 232 -6.72 15.33 26.81
N SER A 233 -6.18 15.02 27.97
CA SER A 233 -4.84 14.44 28.13
C SER A 233 -4.80 12.93 27.94
N ASP A 234 -5.95 12.25 27.99
CA ASP A 234 -6.10 10.82 27.86
C ASP A 234 -7.17 10.48 26.82
N THR A 235 -6.86 9.57 25.90
CA THR A 235 -7.81 9.08 24.90
C THR A 235 -8.98 8.29 25.53
N GLY A 236 -8.88 7.89 26.79
CA GLY A 236 -10.00 7.35 27.57
C GLY A 236 -11.05 8.39 27.95
N ASN A 237 -10.73 9.68 27.86
CA ASN A 237 -11.61 10.78 28.24
C ASN A 237 -12.52 11.22 27.07
N TYR A 238 -13.63 11.90 27.42
CA TYR A 238 -14.52 12.50 26.43
C TYR A 238 -13.95 13.84 25.98
N GLY A 239 -13.82 14.01 24.66
CA GLY A 239 -13.24 15.20 24.04
C GLY A 239 -14.17 15.88 23.03
N TYR A 240 -15.31 15.25 22.67
CA TYR A 240 -16.31 15.81 21.78
C TYR A 240 -17.70 15.77 22.39
N TYR A 241 -18.42 16.90 22.31
CA TYR A 241 -19.73 17.07 22.94
C TYR A 241 -20.71 17.71 21.96
N ALA A 242 -21.94 17.16 21.86
CA ALA A 242 -23.03 17.78 21.12
C ALA A 242 -24.40 17.34 21.67
N ASN A 243 -25.45 18.09 21.31
CA ASN A 243 -26.85 17.75 21.60
C ASN A 243 -27.63 17.34 20.35
N THR A 244 -26.93 17.07 19.25
CA THR A 244 -27.48 16.70 17.95
C THR A 244 -26.68 15.55 17.35
N ASP A 245 -27.19 14.97 16.26
CA ASP A 245 -26.44 14.06 15.42
C ASP A 245 -25.19 14.75 14.85
N VAL A 246 -24.11 14.01 14.74
CA VAL A 246 -22.80 14.50 14.27
C VAL A 246 -22.19 13.55 13.23
N THR A 247 -21.08 13.96 12.66
CA THR A 247 -20.32 13.10 11.74
C THR A 247 -18.85 13.06 12.18
N ALA A 248 -18.34 11.87 12.49
CA ALA A 248 -16.91 11.70 12.64
C ALA A 248 -16.25 11.62 11.26
N GLU A 249 -15.22 12.43 11.05
CA GLU A 249 -14.37 12.40 9.86
C GLU A 249 -12.99 11.90 10.27
N ILE A 250 -12.52 10.84 9.60
CA ILE A 250 -11.29 10.15 9.93
C ILE A 250 -10.43 10.06 8.69
N THR A 251 -9.20 10.57 8.77
CA THR A 251 -8.20 10.45 7.71
C THR A 251 -7.21 9.35 8.05
N VAL A 252 -7.01 8.44 7.10
CA VAL A 252 -6.07 7.34 7.19
C VAL A 252 -5.05 7.50 6.08
N SER A 253 -3.77 7.33 6.40
CA SER A 253 -2.65 7.41 5.47
C SER A 253 -1.80 6.17 5.52
N ASP A 254 -1.32 5.76 4.37
CA ASP A 254 -0.32 4.70 4.20
C ASP A 254 1.07 5.27 3.89
N GLY A 255 1.25 6.57 4.11
CA GLY A 255 2.48 7.27 3.77
C GLY A 255 2.64 7.52 2.26
N ASN A 256 3.74 8.18 1.91
CA ASN A 256 3.99 8.56 0.52
C ASN A 256 4.48 7.40 -0.35
N THR A 257 5.03 6.36 0.27
CA THR A 257 5.63 5.20 -0.41
C THR A 257 4.86 3.91 -0.20
N GLY A 258 3.86 3.91 0.70
CA GLY A 258 3.03 2.76 0.99
C GLY A 258 2.20 2.27 -0.21
N ALA A 259 1.71 1.05 -0.14
CA ALA A 259 0.92 0.42 -1.20
C ALA A 259 -0.46 1.07 -1.42
N GLY A 260 -0.85 2.01 -0.55
CA GLY A 260 -2.15 2.66 -0.53
C GLY A 260 -3.19 1.87 0.27
N ILE A 261 -4.40 2.37 0.38
CA ILE A 261 -5.40 1.87 1.32
C ILE A 261 -6.47 1.05 0.59
N GLN A 262 -6.56 -0.23 0.92
CA GLN A 262 -7.59 -1.13 0.41
C GLN A 262 -8.93 -0.88 1.09
N SER A 263 -8.95 -0.95 2.43
CA SER A 263 -10.19 -0.86 3.21
C SER A 263 -9.97 -0.34 4.63
N ILE A 264 -11.04 0.15 5.23
CA ILE A 264 -11.10 0.59 6.63
C ILE A 264 -12.27 -0.13 7.29
N SER A 265 -11.99 -0.84 8.40
CA SER A 265 -13.01 -1.47 9.25
C SER A 265 -13.16 -0.68 10.53
N TYR A 266 -14.38 -0.40 10.96
CA TYR A 266 -14.67 0.30 12.20
C TYR A 266 -15.90 -0.24 12.92
N HIS A 267 -15.95 0.00 14.22
CA HIS A 267 -17.15 -0.18 15.05
C HIS A 267 -17.23 0.92 16.10
N LEU A 268 -18.44 1.17 16.57
CA LEU A 268 -18.69 2.04 17.70
C LEU A 268 -18.80 1.17 18.95
N THR A 269 -18.26 1.65 20.08
CA THR A 269 -18.37 0.99 21.38
C THR A 269 -18.91 2.00 22.36
N ASP A 270 -20.02 1.69 23.04
CA ASP A 270 -20.58 2.57 24.04
C ASP A 270 -19.73 2.59 25.35
N ALA A 271 -20.12 3.44 26.29
CA ALA A 271 -19.42 3.60 27.56
C ALA A 271 -19.43 2.33 28.42
N ASP A 272 -20.43 1.46 28.25
CA ASP A 272 -20.59 0.20 28.97
C ASP A 272 -19.78 -0.94 28.32
N GLY A 273 -19.12 -0.67 27.20
CA GLY A 273 -18.32 -1.64 26.45
C GLY A 273 -19.11 -2.49 25.48
N THR A 274 -20.35 -2.12 25.16
CA THR A 274 -21.15 -2.79 24.14
C THR A 274 -20.67 -2.35 22.75
N GLU A 275 -20.22 -3.30 21.96
CA GLU A 275 -19.73 -3.07 20.59
C GLU A 275 -20.88 -3.18 19.58
N GLU A 276 -20.95 -2.20 18.68
CA GLU A 276 -21.78 -2.34 17.49
C GLU A 276 -21.11 -3.30 16.47
N LYS A 277 -21.91 -3.74 15.51
CA LYS A 277 -21.39 -4.58 14.43
C LYS A 277 -20.33 -3.83 13.63
N GLU A 278 -19.19 -4.48 13.41
CA GLU A 278 -18.11 -3.95 12.57
C GLU A 278 -18.59 -3.68 11.12
N VAL A 279 -18.21 -2.53 10.60
CA VAL A 279 -18.48 -2.08 9.24
C VAL A 279 -17.17 -1.94 8.50
N THR A 280 -17.06 -2.53 7.31
CA THR A 280 -15.90 -2.38 6.42
C THR A 280 -16.25 -1.49 5.23
N VAL A 281 -15.41 -0.50 4.97
CA VAL A 281 -15.52 0.44 3.86
C VAL A 281 -14.36 0.17 2.89
N GLU A 282 -14.67 -0.20 1.65
CA GLU A 282 -13.70 -0.33 0.58
C GLU A 282 -13.25 1.06 0.11
N CYS A 283 -11.96 1.38 0.28
CA CYS A 283 -11.40 2.68 -0.05
C CYS A 283 -10.72 2.70 -1.42
N ARG A 284 -9.96 1.65 -1.75
CA ARG A 284 -9.23 1.45 -3.01
C ARG A 284 -8.36 2.65 -3.38
N LYS A 285 -7.63 3.17 -2.40
CA LYS A 285 -6.71 4.28 -2.59
C LYS A 285 -5.39 3.79 -3.16
N ARG A 286 -4.82 4.58 -4.06
CA ARG A 286 -3.52 4.31 -4.67
C ARG A 286 -2.38 4.70 -3.72
N PRO A 287 -1.15 4.24 -3.98
CA PRO A 287 0.05 4.71 -3.29
C PRO A 287 0.11 6.23 -3.19
N GLY A 288 0.38 6.75 -1.98
CA GLY A 288 0.44 8.17 -1.69
C GLY A 288 -0.91 8.90 -1.58
N GLU A 289 -2.04 8.21 -1.67
CA GLU A 289 -3.37 8.79 -1.50
C GLU A 289 -3.95 8.44 -0.12
N ASP A 290 -4.37 9.46 0.63
CA ASP A 290 -5.09 9.27 1.89
C ASP A 290 -6.55 8.85 1.66
N ALA A 291 -7.08 8.07 2.61
CA ALA A 291 -8.50 7.76 2.67
C ALA A 291 -9.19 8.61 3.73
N VAL A 292 -10.32 9.21 3.39
CA VAL A 292 -11.18 9.93 4.33
C VAL A 292 -12.51 9.21 4.41
N ILE A 293 -12.87 8.75 5.62
CA ILE A 293 -14.19 8.17 5.88
C ILE A 293 -15.01 9.10 6.77
N ARG A 294 -16.34 9.03 6.57
CA ARG A 294 -17.32 9.79 7.34
C ARG A 294 -18.30 8.83 7.99
N ILE A 295 -18.34 8.86 9.31
CA ILE A 295 -19.19 7.98 10.13
C ILE A 295 -20.27 8.84 10.77
N PRO A 296 -21.55 8.69 10.38
CA PRO A 296 -22.65 9.37 11.05
C PRO A 296 -22.85 8.76 12.44
N ILE A 297 -22.97 9.61 13.46
CA ILE A 297 -23.23 9.22 14.84
C ILE A 297 -24.53 9.91 15.28
N GLN A 298 -25.50 9.11 15.66
CA GLN A 298 -26.78 9.63 16.13
C GLN A 298 -26.64 10.12 17.57
N ALA A 299 -27.44 11.13 17.93
CA ALA A 299 -27.53 11.59 19.31
C ALA A 299 -28.00 10.48 20.25
N GLU A 300 -27.71 10.58 21.53
CA GLU A 300 -27.78 9.55 22.56
C GLU A 300 -26.61 8.54 22.45
N PHE A 301 -25.44 9.01 22.02
CA PHE A 301 -24.23 8.21 21.99
C PHE A 301 -23.20 8.71 23.02
N LYS A 302 -22.72 7.80 23.85
CA LYS A 302 -21.63 8.02 24.79
C LYS A 302 -20.62 6.89 24.61
N GLY A 303 -19.50 7.16 23.93
CA GLY A 303 -18.59 6.07 23.60
C GLY A 303 -17.40 6.47 22.72
N TYR A 304 -16.89 5.50 21.98
CA TYR A 304 -15.66 5.61 21.19
C TYR A 304 -15.85 4.98 19.82
N ILE A 305 -15.01 5.38 18.87
CA ILE A 305 -14.85 4.71 17.57
C ILE A 305 -13.54 3.93 17.62
N TYR A 306 -13.61 2.67 17.23
CA TYR A 306 -12.47 1.81 16.99
C TYR A 306 -12.32 1.55 15.50
N LEU A 307 -11.08 1.60 14.99
CA LEU A 307 -10.80 1.51 13.57
C LEU A 307 -9.53 0.71 13.31
N LYS A 308 -9.56 -0.12 12.26
CA LYS A 308 -8.40 -0.75 11.62
C LYS A 308 -8.39 -0.43 10.14
N ALA A 309 -7.20 -0.28 9.58
CA ALA A 309 -7.02 -0.10 8.15
C ALA A 309 -6.18 -1.23 7.56
N THR A 310 -6.46 -1.55 6.30
CA THR A 310 -5.74 -2.55 5.50
C THR A 310 -5.25 -1.89 4.23
N ASP A 311 -3.98 -2.07 3.88
CA ASP A 311 -3.41 -1.62 2.62
C ASP A 311 -3.68 -2.58 1.45
N ASN A 312 -3.21 -2.23 0.25
CA ASN A 312 -3.43 -3.02 -0.96
C ASN A 312 -2.57 -4.31 -1.03
N VAL A 313 -1.54 -4.47 -0.17
CA VAL A 313 -0.75 -5.71 -0.05
C VAL A 313 -1.14 -6.54 1.16
N GLY A 314 -2.11 -6.09 1.96
CA GLY A 314 -2.69 -6.84 3.06
C GLY A 314 -1.98 -6.63 4.41
N ASN A 315 -1.24 -5.53 4.62
CA ASN A 315 -0.84 -5.14 5.96
C ASN A 315 -2.05 -4.55 6.68
N VAL A 316 -2.27 -4.99 7.91
CA VAL A 316 -3.40 -4.55 8.75
C VAL A 316 -2.85 -3.92 10.00
N SER A 317 -3.42 -2.81 10.44
CA SER A 317 -3.09 -2.20 11.75
C SER A 317 -3.11 -3.26 12.85
N LEU A 318 -2.03 -3.36 13.65
CA LEU A 318 -1.91 -4.38 14.69
C LEU A 318 -3.01 -4.24 15.74
N ASP A 319 -3.22 -3.01 16.20
CA ASP A 319 -4.26 -2.65 17.16
C ASP A 319 -5.30 -1.76 16.53
N TYR A 320 -6.51 -1.75 17.09
CA TYR A 320 -7.49 -0.74 16.73
C TYR A 320 -7.01 0.65 17.16
N TYR A 321 -7.06 1.61 16.24
CA TYR A 321 -7.07 3.01 16.63
C TYR A 321 -8.33 3.24 17.47
N LYS A 322 -8.18 3.85 18.66
CA LYS A 322 -9.29 4.27 19.52
C LYS A 322 -9.39 5.78 19.48
N SER A 323 -10.56 6.31 19.15
CA SER A 323 -10.81 7.76 19.22
C SER A 323 -10.80 8.26 20.66
N VAL A 324 -10.70 9.56 20.85
CA VAL A 324 -11.16 10.20 22.10
C VAL A 324 -12.67 10.01 22.23
N GLY A 325 -13.17 10.06 23.47
CA GLY A 325 -14.58 9.84 23.75
C GLY A 325 -15.48 10.89 23.11
N ILE A 326 -16.63 10.45 22.63
CA ILE A 326 -17.69 11.25 22.03
C ILE A 326 -18.92 11.13 22.92
N LEU A 327 -19.47 12.26 23.33
CA LEU A 327 -20.69 12.32 24.12
C LEU A 327 -21.73 13.18 23.43
N LEU A 328 -22.82 12.54 23.03
CA LEU A 328 -23.97 13.15 22.36
C LEU A 328 -25.21 12.94 23.19
N GLU A 329 -25.82 14.02 23.70
CA GLU A 329 -27.01 13.95 24.54
C GLU A 329 -28.09 14.92 24.03
N ARG A 330 -29.28 14.40 23.78
CA ARG A 330 -30.50 15.21 23.66
C ARG A 330 -31.12 15.37 25.03
N SER A 331 -31.34 16.63 25.45
CA SER A 331 -31.82 16.96 26.81
C SER A 331 -33.08 16.23 27.23
N GLU A 332 -33.93 15.83 26.29
CA GLU A 332 -35.20 15.14 26.60
C GLU A 332 -35.05 13.67 26.99
N ALA A 333 -33.97 12.98 26.54
CA ALA A 333 -33.84 11.54 26.76
C ALA A 333 -33.31 11.18 28.16
N HIS A 334 -32.53 12.08 28.77
CA HIS A 334 -31.85 11.81 30.05
C HIS A 334 -32.29 12.74 31.20
N GLU A 335 -33.26 13.64 31.00
CA GLU A 335 -33.77 14.48 32.09
C GLU A 335 -34.28 13.69 33.29
N SER A 336 -34.86 12.50 33.08
CA SER A 336 -35.33 11.62 34.14
C SER A 336 -34.21 11.03 35.01
N ASN A 337 -32.97 11.06 34.49
CA ASN A 337 -31.80 10.52 35.21
C ASN A 337 -31.01 11.60 35.97
N ARG A 338 -31.40 12.87 35.83
CA ARG A 338 -30.82 13.98 36.58
C ARG A 338 -31.52 14.08 37.93
N ASN A 339 -30.73 14.17 38.97
CA ASN A 339 -31.23 14.28 40.34
C ASN A 339 -30.73 15.58 40.98
N VAL A 340 -31.64 16.46 41.32
CA VAL A 340 -31.34 17.70 42.08
C VAL A 340 -32.09 17.61 43.39
N VAL A 341 -31.36 17.50 44.50
CA VAL A 341 -31.91 17.43 45.85
C VAL A 341 -31.54 18.71 46.60
N ILE A 342 -32.53 19.45 47.07
CA ILE A 342 -32.36 20.64 47.91
C ILE A 342 -32.96 20.32 49.28
N GLU A 343 -32.10 20.25 50.27
CA GLU A 343 -32.54 19.94 51.65
C GLU A 343 -32.25 21.11 52.59
N PRO A 344 -33.28 21.77 53.10
CA PRO A 344 -33.09 22.74 54.17
C PRO A 344 -32.57 22.03 55.43
N GLU A 345 -31.79 22.75 56.21
CA GLU A 345 -31.36 22.28 57.51
C GLU A 345 -32.57 21.93 58.38
N LYS A 346 -32.48 20.80 59.14
CA LYS A 346 -33.59 20.36 59.96
C LYS A 346 -33.78 21.30 61.14
N THR A 347 -35.02 21.69 61.36
CA THR A 347 -35.45 22.44 62.58
C THR A 347 -36.75 21.82 63.10
N ASP A 348 -36.94 21.87 64.41
CA ASP A 348 -38.13 21.38 65.08
C ASP A 348 -39.31 22.39 65.03
N THR A 349 -39.11 23.56 64.46
CA THR A 349 -40.10 24.65 64.42
C THR A 349 -40.51 24.92 62.96
N THR A 350 -41.80 24.93 62.69
CA THR A 350 -42.35 25.28 61.38
C THR A 350 -43.39 26.38 61.49
N ASP A 351 -43.63 27.11 60.40
CA ASP A 351 -44.74 28.05 60.26
C ASP A 351 -46.06 27.32 60.10
N GLY A 352 -47.20 28.07 60.03
CA GLY A 352 -48.53 27.49 59.78
C GLY A 352 -48.75 26.83 58.45
N LYS A 353 -47.75 26.89 57.53
CA LYS A 353 -47.71 26.25 56.19
C LYS A 353 -46.78 25.05 56.16
N GLY A 354 -46.05 24.78 57.25
CA GLY A 354 -45.06 23.67 57.35
C GLY A 354 -43.65 24.05 56.90
N ASN A 355 -43.37 25.33 56.62
CA ASN A 355 -42.01 25.77 56.28
C ASN A 355 -41.13 25.83 57.51
N PRO A 356 -39.85 25.42 57.46
CA PRO A 356 -38.93 25.47 58.60
C PRO A 356 -38.64 26.90 59.03
N LEU A 357 -38.60 27.15 60.36
CA LEU A 357 -38.29 28.44 60.97
C LEU A 357 -36.92 28.38 61.63
N TYR A 358 -36.04 29.34 61.36
CA TYR A 358 -34.69 29.41 61.89
C TYR A 358 -34.52 30.67 62.76
N ALA A 359 -33.86 30.52 63.88
CA ALA A 359 -33.53 31.61 64.79
C ALA A 359 -32.14 32.21 64.54
N SER A 360 -31.37 31.66 63.64
CA SER A 360 -30.02 32.07 63.28
C SER A 360 -29.79 31.82 61.78
N ASP A 361 -28.67 32.32 61.27
CA ASP A 361 -28.20 32.00 59.93
C ASP A 361 -28.07 30.49 59.77
N THR A 362 -28.44 29.99 58.64
CA THR A 362 -28.46 28.54 58.33
C THR A 362 -27.92 28.28 56.92
N SER A 363 -27.95 27.04 56.47
CA SER A 363 -27.58 26.67 55.10
C SER A 363 -28.56 25.66 54.51
N VAL A 364 -28.61 25.62 53.22
CA VAL A 364 -29.33 24.62 52.46
C VAL A 364 -28.33 23.71 51.80
N ALA A 365 -28.41 22.43 52.13
CA ALA A 365 -27.60 21.42 51.45
C ALA A 365 -28.17 21.14 50.04
N VAL A 366 -27.30 21.12 49.06
CA VAL A 366 -27.63 20.82 47.66
C VAL A 366 -26.80 19.63 47.17
N SER A 367 -27.45 18.68 46.57
CA SER A 367 -26.80 17.57 45.85
C SER A 367 -27.36 17.50 44.44
N ILE A 368 -26.49 17.41 43.43
CA ILE A 368 -26.84 17.37 42.02
C ILE A 368 -26.11 16.22 41.39
N GLU A 369 -26.83 15.42 40.63
CA GLU A 369 -26.30 14.30 39.87
C GLU A 369 -26.74 14.39 38.41
N ASP A 370 -25.80 14.19 37.48
CA ASP A 370 -26.02 13.95 36.05
C ASP A 370 -25.08 12.84 35.58
N PRO A 371 -25.54 11.58 35.62
CA PRO A 371 -24.66 10.45 35.31
C PRO A 371 -24.32 10.32 33.82
N TYR A 372 -25.00 11.03 32.91
CA TYR A 372 -24.78 10.89 31.48
C TYR A 372 -23.80 11.93 30.93
N ALA A 373 -24.18 13.23 30.94
CA ALA A 373 -23.33 14.29 30.40
C ALA A 373 -22.43 14.94 31.44
N GLY A 374 -22.72 14.76 32.70
CA GLY A 374 -22.02 15.40 33.82
C GLY A 374 -22.41 16.86 34.03
N ILE A 375 -21.78 17.46 35.04
CA ILE A 375 -22.07 18.79 35.54
C ILE A 375 -20.93 19.73 35.15
N ARG A 376 -21.24 20.81 34.42
CA ARG A 376 -20.30 21.85 34.02
C ARG A 376 -20.37 23.09 34.89
N SER A 377 -21.58 23.50 35.26
CA SER A 377 -21.81 24.64 36.12
C SER A 377 -23.09 24.50 36.93
N ILE A 378 -23.11 25.13 38.07
CA ILE A 378 -24.24 25.20 38.99
C ILE A 378 -24.52 26.70 39.23
N GLU A 379 -25.68 27.20 38.83
CA GLU A 379 -26.15 28.52 39.17
C GLU A 379 -27.12 28.41 40.32
N TRP A 380 -26.92 29.22 41.35
CA TRP A 380 -27.84 29.27 42.47
C TRP A 380 -28.22 30.73 42.86
N SER A 381 -29.39 30.90 43.40
CA SER A 381 -29.85 32.16 43.91
C SER A 381 -30.67 31.99 45.21
N VAL A 382 -30.51 32.94 46.10
CA VAL A 382 -31.31 33.08 47.33
C VAL A 382 -32.09 34.40 47.18
N ASN A 383 -33.41 34.32 47.14
CA ASN A 383 -34.33 35.43 47.08
C ASN A 383 -35.02 35.61 48.42
N ALA A 384 -34.80 36.78 49.03
CA ALA A 384 -35.39 37.21 50.26
C ALA A 384 -36.36 38.37 49.95
N PRO A 385 -37.66 38.10 49.66
CA PRO A 385 -38.56 39.12 49.11
C PRO A 385 -38.85 40.29 50.04
N TYR A 386 -38.68 40.10 51.34
CA TYR A 386 -38.93 41.16 52.37
C TYR A 386 -37.65 41.81 52.87
N ASP A 387 -36.49 41.31 52.48
CA ASP A 387 -35.18 41.88 52.76
C ASP A 387 -34.24 41.65 51.59
N THR A 388 -34.36 42.50 50.56
CA THR A 388 -33.60 42.41 49.31
C THR A 388 -32.09 42.61 49.50
N GLY A 389 -31.65 43.14 50.65
CA GLY A 389 -30.24 43.23 51.02
C GLY A 389 -29.60 41.83 51.30
N ASN A 390 -30.40 40.82 51.52
CA ASN A 390 -29.99 39.42 51.71
C ASN A 390 -30.13 38.54 50.44
N ASN A 391 -30.53 39.15 49.32
CA ASN A 391 -30.46 38.42 48.05
C ASN A 391 -29.03 38.09 47.68
N ARG A 392 -28.82 36.81 47.27
CA ARG A 392 -27.50 36.32 46.86
C ARG A 392 -27.62 35.43 45.66
N ASN A 393 -26.54 35.37 44.91
CA ASN A 393 -26.39 34.44 43.81
C ASN A 393 -24.94 33.97 43.69
N GLY A 394 -24.74 32.86 43.07
CA GLY A 394 -23.41 32.33 42.76
C GLY A 394 -23.42 31.42 41.55
N ILE A 395 -22.26 31.26 40.98
CA ILE A 395 -22.00 30.29 39.91
C ILE A 395 -20.81 29.46 40.38
N VAL A 396 -21.00 28.15 40.42
CA VAL A 396 -19.94 27.18 40.67
C VAL A 396 -19.64 26.49 39.33
N THR A 397 -18.41 26.51 38.91
CA THR A 397 -17.97 25.88 37.66
C THR A 397 -17.11 24.66 37.92
N VAL A 398 -17.23 23.66 37.08
CA VAL A 398 -16.38 22.48 37.07
C VAL A 398 -15.55 22.53 35.79
N ASP A 399 -14.23 22.44 35.90
CA ASP A 399 -13.37 22.43 34.74
C ASP A 399 -13.20 21.01 34.16
N ASN A 400 -12.56 20.92 33.00
CA ASN A 400 -12.34 19.66 32.28
C ASN A 400 -11.35 18.71 32.98
N ASN A 401 -10.69 19.15 34.03
CA ASN A 401 -9.81 18.34 34.88
C ASN A 401 -10.50 17.88 36.17
N GLY A 402 -11.79 18.22 36.31
CA GLY A 402 -12.58 17.88 37.49
C GLY A 402 -12.30 18.81 38.69
N ALA A 403 -11.74 19.99 38.50
CA ALA A 403 -11.60 20.95 39.56
C ALA A 403 -12.86 21.82 39.73
N ILE A 404 -13.27 22.07 40.95
CA ILE A 404 -14.44 22.87 41.26
C ILE A 404 -14.00 24.27 41.73
N SER A 405 -14.72 25.29 41.30
CA SER A 405 -14.32 26.70 41.51
C SER A 405 -14.63 27.27 42.90
N ASP A 406 -15.40 26.58 43.71
CA ASP A 406 -15.84 27.02 45.05
C ASP A 406 -15.61 25.91 46.08
N GLU A 407 -14.84 26.20 47.14
CA GLU A 407 -14.47 25.29 48.21
C GLU A 407 -15.67 24.81 49.07
N ALA A 408 -16.79 25.55 49.05
CA ALA A 408 -18.02 25.12 49.73
C ALA A 408 -18.72 23.98 49.00
N TRP A 409 -18.26 23.62 47.81
CA TRP A 409 -18.79 22.55 46.98
C TRP A 409 -17.78 21.41 46.81
N LYS A 410 -18.28 20.19 46.70
CA LYS A 410 -17.46 18.98 46.58
C LYS A 410 -17.96 18.10 45.45
N ILE A 411 -17.03 17.48 44.75
CA ILE A 411 -17.32 16.44 43.78
C ILE A 411 -17.65 15.16 44.54
N THR A 412 -18.78 14.54 44.26
CA THR A 412 -19.25 13.31 44.86
C THR A 412 -19.04 12.10 43.98
N THR A 413 -19.24 12.25 42.67
CA THR A 413 -19.03 11.18 41.69
C THR A 413 -18.43 11.76 40.38
N ALA A 414 -17.64 10.92 39.70
CA ALA A 414 -17.06 11.25 38.44
C ALA A 414 -16.98 9.99 37.53
N ASP A 415 -17.13 10.21 36.21
CA ASP A 415 -16.91 9.21 35.20
C ASP A 415 -15.84 9.74 34.24
N ARG A 416 -14.63 9.22 34.31
CA ARG A 416 -13.44 9.71 33.60
C ARG A 416 -13.20 11.21 33.89
N ASN A 417 -13.27 12.07 32.87
CA ASN A 417 -13.15 13.53 33.01
C ASN A 417 -14.49 14.23 33.25
N LEU A 418 -15.61 13.52 33.30
CA LEU A 418 -16.91 14.08 33.60
C LEU A 418 -17.15 14.05 35.12
N VAL A 419 -17.49 15.18 35.70
CA VAL A 419 -18.00 15.26 37.06
C VAL A 419 -19.51 14.98 37.02
N THR A 420 -19.91 13.83 37.49
CA THR A 420 -21.29 13.34 37.42
C THR A 420 -22.10 13.62 38.69
N GLY A 421 -21.46 14.03 39.78
CA GLY A 421 -22.12 14.41 41.00
C GLY A 421 -21.39 15.50 41.78
N VAL A 422 -22.13 16.44 42.33
CA VAL A 422 -21.61 17.56 43.12
C VAL A 422 -22.53 17.80 44.29
N SER A 423 -21.97 18.12 45.46
CA SER A 423 -22.73 18.56 46.65
C SER A 423 -22.14 19.83 47.22
N GLY A 424 -22.98 20.66 47.83
CA GLY A 424 -22.53 21.92 48.45
C GLY A 424 -23.54 22.49 49.43
N GLN A 425 -23.18 23.63 50.01
CA GLN A 425 -23.96 24.35 50.98
C GLN A 425 -24.23 25.78 50.51
N ILE A 426 -25.49 26.19 50.47
CA ILE A 426 -25.90 27.57 50.13
C ILE A 426 -26.25 28.28 51.41
N PRO A 427 -25.53 29.35 51.83
CA PRO A 427 -25.82 30.07 53.04
C PRO A 427 -27.10 30.89 52.94
N VAL A 428 -27.93 30.85 53.97
CA VAL A 428 -29.19 31.56 54.08
C VAL A 428 -29.20 32.39 55.39
N PHE A 429 -29.53 33.67 55.26
CA PHE A 429 -29.52 34.56 56.42
C PHE A 429 -30.90 34.66 57.06
N HIS A 430 -30.96 34.61 58.41
CA HIS A 430 -32.18 34.51 59.20
C HIS A 430 -33.05 35.79 59.27
N ASN A 431 -32.57 36.92 58.79
CA ASN A 431 -33.28 38.22 58.88
C ASN A 431 -34.38 38.39 57.80
N SER A 432 -34.70 37.35 57.05
CA SER A 432 -35.69 37.43 55.98
C SER A 432 -36.81 36.43 56.20
N ASN A 433 -38.02 36.76 55.75
CA ASN A 433 -39.17 35.88 55.68
C ASN A 433 -39.32 35.33 54.25
N ASP A 434 -39.94 34.16 54.13
CA ASP A 434 -40.26 33.50 52.86
C ASP A 434 -39.06 33.44 51.88
N ILE A 435 -37.93 32.93 52.34
CA ILE A 435 -36.73 32.80 51.52
C ILE A 435 -36.91 31.69 50.51
N VAL A 436 -36.60 31.96 49.24
CA VAL A 436 -36.64 31.01 48.15
C VAL A 436 -35.22 30.75 47.64
N VAL A 437 -34.78 29.49 47.68
CA VAL A 437 -33.49 29.06 47.09
C VAL A 437 -33.79 28.38 45.78
N ASN A 438 -33.15 28.85 44.69
CA ASN A 438 -33.22 28.25 43.39
C ASN A 438 -31.83 27.72 43.01
N VAL A 439 -31.81 26.57 42.37
CA VAL A 439 -30.59 25.94 41.85
C VAL A 439 -30.87 25.54 40.39
N LYS A 440 -29.93 25.85 39.51
CA LYS A 440 -29.99 25.49 38.08
C LYS A 440 -28.69 24.83 37.63
#